data_af3ad2cc04debbc9e1298e805bb15ed9
#
_entry.id   af3ad2cc04debbc9e1298e805bb15ed9
#
_cell.length_a   1.000
_cell.length_b   1.000
_cell.length_c   1.000
_cell.angle_alpha   90.00
_cell.angle_beta   90.00
_cell.angle_gamma   90.00
#
_symmetry.space_group_name_H-M   'P 1'
#
loop_
_entity.id
_entity.type
_entity.pdbx_description
1 polymer ?
#
loop_
_entity_poly.entity_id
_entity_poly.type
_entity_poly.pdbx_seq_one_letter_code
_entity_poly.pdbx_strand_id
1 'polypeptide(L)'
;SLSSMFDEAFLLANASIGGGAPPDVWGEDPAETGSDLLTWESLAAIQEQTQELVEESAKLDANPDSVTPARWEGKPAEGYSRNRKVQVRLTVHGQTEKVTFDEQWLSESRVSQVRDAVREAHEDAYAAFVAPVFVPGDRERLACQLNLLHHRASALISRGSELQEGSL
;
A
#
# COMPACT_ATOMS: atom_id res chain seq x y z
N SER A 1 -5.28 18.84 -23.19
CA SER A 1 -6.30 17.81 -22.94
C SER A 1 -6.38 17.57 -21.44
N LEU A 2 -7.61 17.61 -20.87
CA LEU A 2 -7.87 17.46 -19.44
C LEU A 2 -7.31 16.16 -18.83
N SER A 3 -7.17 15.11 -19.61
CA SER A 3 -6.60 13.82 -19.20
C SER A 3 -5.11 13.92 -18.81
N SER A 4 -4.34 14.77 -19.50
CA SER A 4 -2.90 14.98 -19.21
C SER A 4 -2.65 15.72 -17.89
N MET A 5 -3.58 16.58 -17.46
CA MET A 5 -3.45 17.32 -16.19
C MET A 5 -3.73 16.44 -14.98
N PHE A 6 -4.60 15.41 -15.13
CA PHE A 6 -4.89 14.46 -14.05
C PHE A 6 -3.73 13.48 -13.82
N ASP A 7 -3.07 13.04 -14.89
CA ASP A 7 -1.89 12.14 -14.77
C ASP A 7 -0.70 12.86 -14.12
N GLU A 8 -0.49 14.14 -14.43
CA GLU A 8 0.60 14.94 -13.86
C GLU A 8 0.33 15.28 -12.38
N ALA A 9 -0.92 15.57 -12.01
CA ALA A 9 -1.32 15.79 -10.63
C ALA A 9 -1.20 14.51 -9.78
N PHE A 10 -1.49 13.35 -10.36
CA PHE A 10 -1.36 12.06 -9.67
C PHE A 10 0.10 11.66 -9.44
N LEU A 11 0.98 11.96 -10.40
CA LEU A 11 2.43 11.74 -10.26
C LEU A 11 3.07 12.69 -9.24
N LEU A 12 2.63 13.96 -9.18
CA LEU A 12 3.10 14.94 -8.21
C LEU A 12 2.60 14.65 -6.79
N ALA A 13 1.36 14.15 -6.64
CA ALA A 13 0.83 13.72 -5.35
C ALA A 13 1.59 12.51 -4.79
N ASN A 14 1.97 11.56 -5.64
CA ASN A 14 2.79 10.41 -5.24
C ASN A 14 4.27 10.77 -4.95
N ALA A 15 4.79 11.84 -5.55
CA ALA A 15 6.15 12.32 -5.28
C ALA A 15 6.23 13.15 -3.99
N SER A 16 5.11 13.74 -3.54
CA SER A 16 5.03 14.59 -2.34
C SER A 16 4.72 13.80 -1.05
N ILE A 17 4.13 12.62 -1.17
CA ILE A 17 4.05 11.65 -0.06
C ILE A 17 5.41 10.97 -0.10
N GLY A 18 6.33 11.41 0.77
CA GLY A 18 7.71 10.97 0.84
C GLY A 18 7.83 9.49 0.51
N GLY A 19 8.59 9.20 -0.55
CA GLY A 19 8.76 7.86 -1.11
C GLY A 19 9.31 6.86 -0.11
N GLY A 20 8.51 6.47 0.85
CA GLY A 20 8.63 5.20 1.50
C GLY A 20 8.28 4.17 0.43
N ALA A 21 9.26 3.41 -0.03
CA ALA A 21 9.00 2.12 -0.62
C ALA A 21 7.88 1.46 0.20
N PRO A 22 6.95 0.73 -0.41
CA PRO A 22 5.97 -0.02 0.37
C PRO A 22 6.77 -0.72 1.48
N PRO A 23 6.34 -0.60 2.74
CA PRO A 23 7.10 -1.19 3.84
C PRO A 23 7.40 -2.61 3.42
N ASP A 24 8.65 -3.06 3.61
CA ASP A 24 9.07 -4.45 3.42
C ASP A 24 8.23 -5.36 4.33
N VAL A 25 6.93 -5.42 4.04
CA VAL A 25 6.00 -6.38 4.64
C VAL A 25 6.34 -7.80 4.17
N TRP A 26 7.21 -7.88 3.18
CA TRP A 26 7.75 -9.08 2.56
C TRP A 26 9.15 -9.41 3.08
N GLY A 27 9.43 -9.00 4.33
CA GLY A 27 10.71 -9.22 5.00
C GLY A 27 11.00 -10.69 5.26
N GLU A 28 11.30 -11.39 4.20
CA GLU A 28 12.26 -12.48 4.20
C GLU A 28 13.17 -12.22 3.01
N ASP A 29 14.40 -11.81 3.32
CA ASP A 29 15.46 -11.65 2.35
C ASP A 29 15.66 -13.00 1.62
N PRO A 30 15.37 -13.12 0.32
CA PRO A 30 15.53 -14.38 -0.39
C PRO A 30 16.99 -14.84 -0.49
N ALA A 31 17.91 -14.08 0.11
CA ALA A 31 19.35 -14.36 0.07
C ALA A 31 19.82 -15.42 1.09
N GLU A 32 19.01 -15.82 2.06
CA GLU A 32 19.45 -16.76 3.12
C GLU A 32 18.93 -18.20 2.99
N THR A 33 18.16 -18.52 1.97
CA THR A 33 17.81 -19.93 1.74
C THR A 33 18.87 -20.54 0.84
N GLY A 34 19.74 -21.30 1.47
CA GLY A 34 20.89 -22.03 1.00
C GLY A 34 20.98 -22.35 -0.50
N SER A 35 22.19 -22.49 -0.98
CA SER A 35 22.65 -22.85 -2.33
C SER A 35 21.69 -23.79 -3.09
N ASP A 36 20.56 -23.26 -3.57
CA ASP A 36 19.70 -23.97 -4.50
C ASP A 36 20.44 -24.02 -5.86
N LEU A 37 21.22 -25.05 -6.03
CA LEU A 37 21.77 -25.38 -7.33
C LEU A 37 20.61 -25.66 -8.29
N LEU A 38 20.77 -25.29 -9.56
CA LEU A 38 19.83 -25.64 -10.61
C LEU A 38 19.83 -27.18 -10.74
N THR A 39 18.90 -27.83 -10.07
CA THR A 39 18.67 -29.26 -10.14
C THR A 39 17.29 -29.53 -10.75
N TRP A 40 17.12 -30.72 -11.30
CA TRP A 40 15.81 -31.16 -11.76
C TRP A 40 14.77 -31.16 -10.64
N GLU A 41 15.19 -31.42 -9.43
CA GLU A 41 14.33 -31.40 -8.25
C GLU A 41 13.85 -29.99 -7.91
N SER A 42 14.73 -28.98 -7.98
CA SER A 42 14.36 -27.59 -7.74
C SER A 42 13.44 -27.03 -8.83
N LEU A 43 13.63 -27.40 -10.09
CA LEU A 43 12.73 -27.04 -11.19
C LEU A 43 11.38 -27.74 -11.06
N ALA A 44 11.37 -29.01 -10.73
CA ALA A 44 10.13 -29.77 -10.52
C ALA A 44 9.32 -29.19 -9.36
N ALA A 45 9.96 -28.81 -8.26
CA ALA A 45 9.30 -28.17 -7.12
C ALA A 45 8.67 -26.82 -7.49
N ILE A 46 9.38 -25.98 -8.27
CA ILE A 46 8.85 -24.72 -8.77
C ILE A 46 7.64 -24.96 -9.70
N GLN A 47 7.72 -25.95 -10.57
CA GLN A 47 6.63 -26.30 -11.47
C GLN A 47 5.40 -26.77 -10.69
N GLU A 48 5.56 -27.62 -9.70
CA GLU A 48 4.47 -28.10 -8.84
C GLU A 48 3.81 -26.95 -8.09
N GLN A 49 4.60 -26.10 -7.42
CA GLN A 49 4.09 -24.91 -6.73
C GLN A 49 3.38 -23.93 -7.67
N THR A 50 3.91 -23.73 -8.88
CA THR A 50 3.25 -22.89 -9.87
C THR A 50 1.90 -23.45 -10.28
N GLN A 51 1.81 -24.77 -10.46
CA GLN A 51 0.56 -25.43 -10.80
C GLN A 51 -0.49 -25.31 -9.70
N GLU A 52 -0.10 -25.51 -8.44
CA GLU A 52 -0.98 -25.32 -7.29
C GLU A 52 -1.56 -23.89 -7.24
N LEU A 53 -0.70 -22.86 -7.44
CA LEU A 53 -1.16 -21.47 -7.44
C LEU A 53 -2.08 -21.15 -8.64
N VAL A 54 -1.85 -21.74 -9.80
CA VAL A 54 -2.74 -21.60 -10.96
C VAL A 54 -4.10 -22.24 -10.68
N GLU A 55 -4.13 -23.42 -10.04
CA GLU A 55 -5.38 -24.07 -9.62
C GLU A 55 -6.12 -23.26 -8.57
N GLU A 56 -5.39 -22.65 -7.61
CA GLU A 56 -5.96 -21.75 -6.62
C GLU A 56 -6.55 -20.49 -7.28
N SER A 57 -5.86 -19.90 -8.24
CA SER A 57 -6.38 -18.79 -9.04
C SER A 57 -7.68 -19.15 -9.76
N ALA A 58 -7.73 -20.32 -10.37
CA ALA A 58 -8.94 -20.80 -11.05
C ALA A 58 -10.12 -21.01 -10.06
N LYS A 59 -9.85 -21.45 -8.84
CA LYS A 59 -10.88 -21.57 -7.78
C LYS A 59 -11.42 -20.20 -7.34
N LEU A 60 -10.54 -19.19 -7.21
CA LEU A 60 -10.95 -17.81 -6.89
C LEU A 60 -11.80 -17.20 -8.01
N ASP A 61 -11.48 -17.50 -9.27
CA ASP A 61 -12.25 -17.02 -10.42
C ASP A 61 -13.61 -17.71 -10.57
N ALA A 62 -13.68 -18.99 -10.18
CA ALA A 62 -14.94 -19.74 -10.18
C ALA A 62 -15.92 -19.31 -9.07
N ASN A 63 -15.42 -18.75 -7.97
CA ASN A 63 -16.22 -18.34 -6.82
C ASN A 63 -15.89 -16.91 -6.38
N PRO A 64 -16.20 -15.88 -7.19
CA PRO A 64 -15.83 -14.49 -6.91
C PRO A 64 -16.42 -13.94 -5.61
N ASP A 65 -17.58 -14.46 -5.17
CA ASP A 65 -18.26 -14.02 -3.95
C ASP A 65 -17.57 -14.51 -2.66
N SER A 66 -16.70 -15.51 -2.77
CA SER A 66 -15.91 -16.03 -1.63
C SER A 66 -14.54 -15.38 -1.50
N VAL A 67 -14.14 -14.55 -2.47
CA VAL A 67 -12.81 -13.90 -2.51
C VAL A 67 -12.77 -12.74 -1.53
N THR A 68 -11.80 -12.76 -0.63
CA THR A 68 -11.54 -11.63 0.27
C THR A 68 -10.89 -10.49 -0.52
N PRO A 69 -11.54 -9.33 -0.65
CA PRO A 69 -10.95 -8.20 -1.35
C PRO A 69 -9.81 -7.56 -0.55
N ALA A 70 -8.86 -6.96 -1.27
CA ALA A 70 -7.87 -6.08 -0.65
C ALA A 70 -8.56 -4.87 -0.02
N ARG A 71 -8.05 -4.41 1.11
CA ARG A 71 -8.61 -3.25 1.80
C ARG A 71 -7.53 -2.42 2.50
N TRP A 72 -7.84 -1.17 2.74
CA TRP A 72 -7.05 -0.31 3.59
C TRP A 72 -7.64 -0.30 5.00
N GLU A 73 -6.85 -0.65 5.99
CA GLU A 73 -7.23 -0.58 7.40
C GLU A 73 -6.62 0.66 8.04
N GLY A 74 -7.46 1.50 8.60
CA GLY A 74 -7.06 2.74 9.27
C GLY A 74 -8.20 3.29 10.11
N LYS A 75 -7.90 4.33 10.85
CA LYS A 75 -8.90 5.05 11.66
C LYS A 75 -8.94 6.51 11.20
N PRO A 76 -10.14 7.12 11.14
CA PRO A 76 -10.23 8.56 10.95
C PRO A 76 -9.55 9.28 12.11
N ALA A 77 -8.91 10.40 11.83
CA ALA A 77 -8.30 11.27 12.85
C ALA A 77 -9.16 12.50 13.09
N GLU A 78 -9.16 12.98 14.30
CA GLU A 78 -9.86 14.21 14.68
C GLU A 78 -8.87 15.14 15.36
N GLY A 79 -9.02 16.44 15.09
CA GLY A 79 -8.24 17.47 15.71
C GLY A 79 -9.10 18.68 16.07
N TYR A 80 -8.61 19.43 17.04
CA TYR A 80 -9.33 20.55 17.64
C TYR A 80 -8.44 21.79 17.64
N SER A 81 -9.06 22.96 17.43
CA SER A 81 -8.40 24.22 17.73
C SER A 81 -8.13 24.34 19.24
N ARG A 82 -7.14 25.16 19.62
CA ARG A 82 -6.78 25.35 21.04
C ARG A 82 -7.95 25.82 21.89
N ASN A 83 -8.83 26.64 21.32
CA ASN A 83 -10.04 27.10 22.00
C ASN A 83 -11.20 26.08 21.93
N ARG A 84 -11.01 24.93 21.28
CA ARG A 84 -12.00 23.87 21.04
C ARG A 84 -13.29 24.33 20.34
N LYS A 85 -13.21 25.41 19.57
CA LYS A 85 -14.35 25.96 18.83
C LYS A 85 -14.43 25.47 17.40
N VAL A 86 -13.36 24.84 16.90
CA VAL A 86 -13.30 24.22 15.60
C VAL A 86 -12.82 22.79 15.77
N GLN A 87 -13.50 21.86 15.12
CA GLN A 87 -13.12 20.46 15.01
C GLN A 87 -12.92 20.12 13.53
N VAL A 88 -11.83 19.44 13.23
CA VAL A 88 -11.55 18.86 11.90
C VAL A 88 -11.52 17.36 12.03
N ARG A 89 -12.19 16.67 11.10
CA ARG A 89 -12.15 15.23 10.97
C ARG A 89 -11.51 14.87 9.64
N LEU A 90 -10.52 13.99 9.68
CA LEU A 90 -9.85 13.42 8.53
C LEU A 90 -10.40 12.02 8.26
N THR A 91 -10.50 11.66 6.97
CA THR A 91 -10.77 10.28 6.55
C THR A 91 -9.59 9.37 6.92
N VAL A 92 -9.77 8.07 6.75
CA VAL A 92 -8.70 7.07 6.89
C VAL A 92 -7.49 7.34 5.97
N HIS A 93 -7.70 8.08 4.88
CA HIS A 93 -6.66 8.46 3.92
C HIS A 93 -6.05 9.85 4.15
N GLY A 94 -6.40 10.50 5.27
CA GLY A 94 -5.86 11.82 5.61
C GLY A 94 -6.51 12.99 4.87
N GLN A 95 -7.62 12.79 4.18
CA GLN A 95 -8.38 13.85 3.54
C GLN A 95 -9.35 14.48 4.53
N THR A 96 -9.58 15.79 4.43
CA THR A 96 -10.57 16.45 5.28
C THR A 96 -11.98 15.98 4.91
N GLU A 97 -12.63 15.31 5.86
CA GLU A 97 -14.00 14.82 5.71
C GLU A 97 -15.01 15.89 6.14
N LYS A 98 -14.74 16.52 7.28
CA LYS A 98 -15.67 17.47 7.90
C LYS A 98 -14.93 18.49 8.74
N VAL A 99 -15.43 19.73 8.71
CA VAL A 99 -15.06 20.81 9.61
C VAL A 99 -16.32 21.25 10.35
N THR A 100 -16.27 21.24 11.67
CA THR A 100 -17.40 21.64 12.53
C THR A 100 -17.00 22.85 13.35
N PHE A 101 -17.91 23.81 13.46
CA PHE A 101 -17.71 25.05 14.21
C PHE A 101 -18.73 25.17 15.34
N ASP A 102 -18.32 25.83 16.43
CA ASP A 102 -19.25 26.35 17.42
C ASP A 102 -19.98 27.57 16.81
N GLU A 103 -21.29 27.48 16.69
CA GLU A 103 -22.10 28.50 15.97
C GLU A 103 -22.06 29.86 16.65
N GLN A 104 -22.12 29.90 17.98
CA GLN A 104 -22.07 31.14 18.73
C GLN A 104 -20.72 31.83 18.53
N TRP A 105 -19.64 31.08 18.69
CA TRP A 105 -18.29 31.61 18.49
C TRP A 105 -18.07 32.09 17.05
N LEU A 106 -18.58 31.34 16.08
CA LEU A 106 -18.43 31.68 14.66
C LEU A 106 -19.10 33.03 14.34
N SER A 107 -20.30 33.30 14.93
CA SER A 107 -21.05 34.56 14.70
C SER A 107 -20.33 35.78 15.27
N GLU A 108 -19.50 35.61 16.29
CA GLU A 108 -18.78 36.68 17.00
C GLU A 108 -17.32 36.82 16.52
N SER A 109 -16.84 35.85 15.72
CA SER A 109 -15.44 35.75 15.34
C SER A 109 -15.09 36.54 14.08
N ARG A 110 -13.86 37.06 14.04
CA ARG A 110 -13.29 37.66 12.81
C ARG A 110 -12.78 36.55 11.90
N VAL A 111 -12.77 36.81 10.59
CA VAL A 111 -12.28 35.86 9.57
C VAL A 111 -10.86 35.35 9.87
N SER A 112 -9.97 36.23 10.36
CA SER A 112 -8.62 35.82 10.75
C SER A 112 -8.60 34.80 11.88
N GLN A 113 -9.45 34.98 12.88
CA GLN A 113 -9.56 34.05 14.02
C GLN A 113 -10.12 32.68 13.58
N VAL A 114 -11.12 32.69 12.66
CA VAL A 114 -11.66 31.45 12.11
C VAL A 114 -10.60 30.70 11.30
N ARG A 115 -9.86 31.41 10.44
CA ARG A 115 -8.78 30.83 9.64
C ARG A 115 -7.69 30.22 10.53
N ASP A 116 -7.26 30.93 11.57
CA ASP A 116 -6.22 30.45 12.47
C ASP A 116 -6.69 29.24 13.28
N ALA A 117 -7.93 29.24 13.76
CA ALA A 117 -8.53 28.11 14.46
C ALA A 117 -8.70 26.87 13.55
N VAL A 118 -9.08 27.05 12.30
CA VAL A 118 -9.16 25.95 11.30
C VAL A 118 -7.77 25.35 11.06
N ARG A 119 -6.75 26.20 10.90
CA ARG A 119 -5.36 25.74 10.72
C ARG A 119 -4.89 24.94 11.94
N GLU A 120 -5.10 25.45 13.14
CA GLU A 120 -4.74 24.74 14.39
C GLU A 120 -5.44 23.38 14.48
N ALA A 121 -6.73 23.31 14.17
CA ALA A 121 -7.48 22.06 14.20
C ALA A 121 -6.99 21.05 13.14
N HIS A 122 -6.57 21.53 11.96
CA HIS A 122 -5.93 20.67 10.95
C HIS A 122 -4.57 20.15 11.41
N GLU A 123 -3.72 21.01 11.96
CA GLU A 123 -2.42 20.63 12.50
C GLU A 123 -2.56 19.55 13.58
N ASP A 124 -3.53 19.71 14.48
CA ASP A 124 -3.84 18.74 15.54
C ASP A 124 -4.36 17.41 14.94
N ALA A 125 -5.27 17.47 13.96
CA ALA A 125 -5.79 16.30 13.27
C ALA A 125 -4.69 15.52 12.54
N TYR A 126 -3.77 16.22 11.84
CA TYR A 126 -2.65 15.58 11.18
C TYR A 126 -1.60 15.02 12.14
N ALA A 127 -1.41 15.64 13.30
CA ALA A 127 -0.54 15.09 14.34
C ALA A 127 -1.10 13.77 14.92
N ALA A 128 -2.42 13.62 14.95
CA ALA A 128 -3.09 12.39 15.37
C ALA A 128 -3.29 11.36 14.25
N PHE A 129 -3.04 11.75 12.99
CA PHE A 129 -3.25 10.88 11.83
C PHE A 129 -2.20 9.77 11.76
N VAL A 130 -2.69 8.54 11.61
CA VAL A 130 -1.85 7.37 11.35
C VAL A 130 -2.19 6.86 9.94
N ALA A 131 -1.17 6.71 9.12
CA ALA A 131 -1.34 6.20 7.76
C ALA A 131 -2.03 4.83 7.77
N PRO A 132 -3.00 4.59 6.88
CA PRO A 132 -3.67 3.30 6.81
C PRO A 132 -2.71 2.21 6.33
N VAL A 133 -2.95 1.00 6.79
CA VAL A 133 -2.19 -0.19 6.39
C VAL A 133 -2.95 -0.89 5.27
N PHE A 134 -2.24 -1.23 4.20
CA PHE A 134 -2.79 -2.05 3.13
C PHE A 134 -2.85 -3.51 3.58
N VAL A 135 -4.04 -4.10 3.55
CA VAL A 135 -4.27 -5.53 3.81
C VAL A 135 -4.57 -6.22 2.48
N PRO A 136 -3.63 -7.03 1.97
CA PRO A 136 -3.84 -7.71 0.70
C PRO A 136 -5.00 -8.70 0.79
N GLY A 137 -5.80 -8.76 -0.26
CA GLY A 137 -6.82 -9.78 -0.45
C GLY A 137 -6.24 -11.09 -0.98
N ASP A 138 -7.10 -12.05 -1.28
CA ASP A 138 -6.68 -13.37 -1.74
C ASP A 138 -5.95 -13.30 -3.09
N ARG A 139 -6.44 -12.45 -4.00
CA ARG A 139 -5.83 -12.27 -5.34
C ARG A 139 -4.45 -11.61 -5.25
N GLU A 140 -4.28 -10.60 -4.41
CA GLU A 140 -3.01 -9.91 -4.22
C GLU A 140 -1.98 -10.83 -3.57
N ARG A 141 -2.39 -11.65 -2.60
CA ARG A 141 -1.52 -12.67 -1.99
C ARG A 141 -1.03 -13.69 -3.01
N LEU A 142 -1.97 -14.20 -3.82
CA LEU A 142 -1.64 -15.15 -4.87
C LEU A 142 -0.69 -14.57 -5.93
N ALA A 143 -0.97 -13.33 -6.38
CA ALA A 143 -0.11 -12.63 -7.33
C ALA A 143 1.31 -12.42 -6.77
N CYS A 144 1.43 -12.13 -5.49
CA CYS A 144 2.73 -11.99 -4.83
C CYS A 144 3.50 -13.33 -4.80
N GLN A 145 2.84 -14.43 -4.47
CA GLN A 145 3.45 -15.75 -4.46
C GLN A 145 3.91 -16.18 -5.86
N LEU A 146 3.12 -15.91 -6.90
CA LEU A 146 3.51 -16.18 -8.28
C LEU A 146 4.72 -15.37 -8.71
N ASN A 147 4.78 -14.07 -8.34
CA ASN A 147 5.92 -13.23 -8.62
C ASN A 147 7.19 -13.73 -7.91
N LEU A 148 7.08 -14.15 -6.66
CA LEU A 148 8.20 -14.70 -5.91
C LEU A 148 8.75 -15.98 -6.57
N LEU A 149 7.87 -16.89 -7.01
CA LEU A 149 8.27 -18.11 -7.74
C LEU A 149 8.92 -17.76 -9.09
N HIS A 150 8.40 -16.78 -9.80
CA HIS A 150 8.99 -16.31 -11.05
C HIS A 150 10.40 -15.76 -10.84
N HIS A 151 10.62 -14.94 -9.84
CA HIS A 151 11.94 -14.43 -9.48
C HIS A 151 12.89 -15.54 -9.08
N ARG A 152 12.43 -16.52 -8.30
CA ARG A 152 13.23 -17.69 -7.91
C ARG A 152 13.62 -18.53 -9.13
N ALA A 153 12.69 -18.80 -10.03
CA ALA A 153 12.96 -19.53 -11.27
C ALA A 153 13.97 -18.80 -12.16
N SER A 154 13.79 -17.48 -12.32
CA SER A 154 14.71 -16.65 -13.12
C SER A 154 16.13 -16.63 -12.54
N ALA A 155 16.26 -16.54 -11.22
CA ALA A 155 17.55 -16.57 -10.54
C ALA A 155 18.28 -17.92 -10.73
N LEU A 156 17.54 -19.04 -10.68
CA LEU A 156 18.09 -20.37 -10.92
C LEU A 156 18.58 -20.53 -12.37
N ILE A 157 17.82 -20.05 -13.35
CA ILE A 157 18.17 -20.11 -14.77
C ILE A 157 19.44 -19.27 -15.03
N SER A 158 19.51 -18.04 -14.51
CA SER A 158 20.66 -17.16 -14.68
C SER A 158 21.94 -17.78 -14.13
N ARG A 159 21.89 -18.37 -12.94
CA ARG A 159 23.04 -19.08 -12.34
C ARG A 159 23.46 -20.32 -13.14
N GLY A 160 22.50 -21.05 -13.71
CA GLY A 160 22.79 -22.20 -14.55
C GLY A 160 23.54 -21.84 -15.84
N SER A 161 23.25 -20.67 -16.41
CA SER A 161 23.93 -20.16 -17.61
C SER A 161 25.40 -19.77 -17.34
N GLU A 162 25.67 -19.14 -16.18
CA GLU A 162 27.04 -18.74 -15.80
C GLU A 162 27.98 -19.93 -15.58
N LEU A 163 27.46 -21.05 -15.07
CA LEU A 163 28.24 -22.27 -14.85
C LEU A 163 28.63 -22.97 -16.19
N GLN A 164 27.88 -22.73 -17.25
CA GLN A 164 28.13 -23.34 -18.55
C GLN A 164 29.16 -22.55 -19.38
N GLU A 165 29.27 -21.22 -19.17
CA GLU A 165 30.28 -20.38 -19.84
C GLU A 165 31.67 -20.46 -19.18
N GLY A 166 31.77 -20.84 -17.92
CA GLY A 166 33.03 -20.98 -17.20
C GLY A 166 33.76 -22.31 -17.44
N SER A 167 33.24 -23.20 -18.29
CA SER A 167 33.78 -24.56 -18.54
C SER A 167 34.44 -24.76 -19.91
N LEU A 168 34.87 -23.67 -20.57
CA LEU A 168 35.62 -23.69 -21.82
C LEU A 168 37.09 -23.30 -21.58
#